data_d0ecf3cd1e199aa454bcd075bf01da32
#
_entry.id   d0ecf3cd1e199aa454bcd075bf01da32
#
_cell.length_a   1.000
_cell.length_b   1.000
_cell.length_c   1.000
_cell.angle_alpha   90.00
_cell.angle_beta   90.00
_cell.angle_gamma   90.00
#
_symmetry.space_group_name_H-M   'P 1'
#
loop_
_entity.id
_entity.type
_entity.pdbx_description
1 polymer ?
#
loop_
_entity_poly.entity_id
_entity_poly.type
_entity_poly.pdbx_seq_one_letter_code
_entity_poly.pdbx_strand_id
1 'polypeptide(L)'
;CAEGAIRIENGKARLLADNLCDGLGNCLGHCPMDAITIEERPAEEFDEAAVARHLRSSQQASGAACTGRLAAGPGGLSGGGGGCPGSMARKLHPQPAAPSPGGSSPGRSASRLGQWPVQLALVPVSGEMWQDADVLVAADCVAMAMGDFHDVLLAGKTLAIACPKLDDVGPYVAKLAAIFSSNRLRSVTVAHMEVPCCTGIVHVVQEAMRRSGVQIPLRDEIGRAHV
;
A
#
# COMPACT_ATOMS: atom_id res chain seq x y z
N CYS A 1 -13.96 11.44 -7.56
CA CYS A 1 -13.76 12.58 -8.47
C CYS A 1 -12.29 12.92 -8.49
N ALA A 2 -11.65 12.80 -9.63
CA ALA A 2 -10.21 13.06 -9.80
C ALA A 2 -9.89 14.56 -9.65
N GLU A 3 -10.83 15.43 -10.01
CA GLU A 3 -10.72 16.88 -9.97
C GLU A 3 -10.97 17.46 -8.55
N GLY A 4 -11.37 16.62 -7.59
CA GLY A 4 -11.69 17.04 -6.23
C GLY A 4 -12.93 17.92 -6.13
N ALA A 5 -13.79 17.93 -7.16
CA ALA A 5 -14.97 18.80 -7.25
C ALA A 5 -16.11 18.43 -6.29
N ILE A 6 -16.06 17.25 -5.65
CA ILE A 6 -17.07 16.76 -4.71
C ILE A 6 -16.58 16.86 -3.27
N ARG A 7 -17.41 17.41 -2.40
CA ARG A 7 -17.18 17.51 -0.96
C ARG A 7 -18.33 16.93 -0.15
N ILE A 8 -18.03 16.39 1.01
CA ILE A 8 -19.05 15.93 1.96
C ILE A 8 -19.40 17.08 2.90
N GLU A 9 -20.65 17.53 2.84
CA GLU A 9 -21.20 18.55 3.73
C GLU A 9 -22.44 17.99 4.43
N ASN A 10 -22.42 18.01 5.75
CA ASN A 10 -23.51 17.47 6.58
C ASN A 10 -23.89 16.03 6.21
N GLY A 11 -22.90 15.19 5.89
CA GLY A 11 -23.11 13.79 5.52
C GLY A 11 -23.62 13.55 4.09
N LYS A 12 -23.69 14.60 3.25
CA LYS A 12 -24.11 14.50 1.85
C LYS A 12 -23.00 14.96 0.91
N ALA A 13 -22.82 14.28 -0.21
CA ALA A 13 -21.92 14.69 -1.27
C ALA A 13 -22.52 15.89 -2.02
N ARG A 14 -21.74 16.97 -2.20
CA ARG A 14 -22.12 18.16 -2.95
C ARG A 14 -21.01 18.58 -3.89
N LEU A 15 -21.40 19.13 -5.05
CA LEU A 15 -20.47 19.78 -5.97
C LEU A 15 -20.01 21.10 -5.36
N LEU A 16 -18.70 21.34 -5.34
CA LEU A 16 -18.09 22.56 -4.79
C LEU A 16 -18.29 23.78 -5.71
N ALA A 17 -18.02 23.59 -7.00
CA ALA A 17 -18.18 24.59 -8.03
C ALA A 17 -18.33 23.91 -9.39
N ASP A 18 -19.11 24.53 -10.29
CA ASP A 18 -19.43 23.94 -11.58
C ASP A 18 -18.20 23.83 -12.48
N ASN A 19 -17.35 24.82 -12.49
CA ASN A 19 -16.12 24.88 -13.29
C ASN A 19 -15.03 23.89 -12.85
N LEU A 20 -15.22 23.16 -11.76
CA LEU A 20 -14.33 22.09 -11.32
C LEU A 20 -14.77 20.71 -11.81
N CYS A 21 -15.97 20.59 -12.40
CA CYS A 21 -16.51 19.30 -12.86
C CYS A 21 -16.38 19.20 -14.38
N ASP A 22 -15.73 18.16 -14.87
CA ASP A 22 -15.57 17.86 -16.31
C ASP A 22 -16.84 17.30 -16.98
N GLY A 23 -17.86 16.94 -16.20
CA GLY A 23 -19.12 16.38 -16.68
C GLY A 23 -19.02 14.95 -17.25
N LEU A 24 -17.85 14.31 -17.24
CA LEU A 24 -17.64 12.97 -17.85
C LEU A 24 -18.32 11.84 -17.07
N GLY A 25 -18.88 12.08 -15.90
CA GLY A 25 -19.64 11.10 -15.15
C GLY A 25 -18.81 9.99 -14.48
N ASN A 26 -17.49 10.12 -14.41
CA ASN A 26 -16.61 9.12 -13.77
C ASN A 26 -16.95 8.87 -12.29
N CYS A 27 -17.65 9.80 -11.64
CA CYS A 27 -18.15 9.66 -10.25
C CYS A 27 -19.47 8.90 -10.16
N LEU A 28 -20.14 8.61 -11.28
CA LEU A 28 -21.44 7.93 -11.35
C LEU A 28 -21.31 6.40 -11.31
N GLY A 29 -20.24 5.89 -10.73
CA GLY A 29 -20.10 4.45 -10.51
C GLY A 29 -21.33 3.88 -9.81
N HIS A 30 -21.52 2.57 -9.82
CA HIS A 30 -22.62 1.87 -9.17
C HIS A 30 -22.69 2.25 -7.69
N CYS A 31 -23.51 3.27 -7.37
CA CYS A 31 -23.88 3.55 -5.99
C CYS A 31 -24.99 2.57 -5.60
N PRO A 32 -24.76 1.62 -4.65
CA PRO A 32 -25.78 0.63 -4.28
C PRO A 32 -27.00 1.26 -3.61
N MET A 33 -26.91 2.54 -3.23
CA MET A 33 -27.99 3.30 -2.58
C MET A 33 -28.66 4.30 -3.52
N ASP A 34 -28.27 4.33 -4.79
CA ASP A 34 -28.77 5.26 -5.82
C ASP A 34 -28.81 6.73 -5.34
N ALA A 35 -27.76 7.15 -4.62
CA ALA A 35 -27.72 8.41 -3.90
C ALA A 35 -27.18 9.58 -4.75
N ILE A 36 -26.83 9.34 -6.02
CA ILE A 36 -26.30 10.38 -6.94
C ILE A 36 -27.35 10.62 -8.03
N THR A 37 -27.86 11.84 -8.09
CA THR A 37 -28.76 12.30 -9.14
C THR A 37 -28.06 13.33 -10.02
N ILE A 38 -28.31 13.27 -11.32
CA ILE A 38 -27.81 14.24 -12.30
C ILE A 38 -28.94 15.22 -12.61
N GLU A 39 -28.64 16.51 -12.55
CA GLU A 39 -29.51 17.58 -12.99
C GLU A 39 -28.83 18.34 -14.14
N GLU A 40 -29.52 18.47 -15.26
CA GLU A 40 -29.08 19.32 -16.35
C GLU A 40 -29.49 20.78 -16.03
N ARG A 41 -28.49 21.68 -15.95
CA ARG A 41 -28.68 23.08 -15.70
C ARG A 41 -27.61 23.92 -16.38
N PRO A 42 -27.84 25.19 -16.68
CA PRO A 42 -26.79 26.11 -17.10
C PRO A 42 -25.68 26.13 -16.02
N ALA A 43 -24.45 25.85 -16.42
CA ALA A 43 -23.29 25.77 -15.54
C ALA A 43 -22.11 26.52 -16.17
N GLU A 44 -21.15 26.94 -15.34
CA GLU A 44 -19.89 27.50 -15.83
C GLU A 44 -19.09 26.42 -16.57
N GLU A 45 -18.37 26.84 -17.62
CA GLU A 45 -17.49 25.92 -18.37
C GLU A 45 -16.38 25.36 -17.46
N PHE A 46 -15.96 24.14 -17.75
CA PHE A 46 -14.86 23.48 -17.04
C PHE A 46 -13.55 24.27 -17.21
N ASP A 47 -12.88 24.56 -16.10
CA ASP A 47 -11.59 25.27 -16.05
C ASP A 47 -10.50 24.38 -15.44
N GLU A 48 -9.69 23.77 -16.30
CA GLU A 48 -8.57 22.92 -15.91
C GLU A 48 -7.56 23.67 -15.01
N ALA A 49 -7.35 24.96 -15.24
CA ALA A 49 -6.45 25.77 -14.42
C ALA A 49 -7.04 26.00 -13.00
N ALA A 50 -8.36 26.14 -12.88
CA ALA A 50 -9.04 26.21 -11.58
C ALA A 50 -8.93 24.88 -10.83
N VAL A 51 -9.09 23.75 -11.51
CA VAL A 51 -8.89 22.41 -10.94
C VAL A 51 -7.46 22.26 -10.42
N ALA A 52 -6.46 22.62 -11.20
CA ALA A 52 -5.06 22.53 -10.79
C ALA A 52 -4.74 23.44 -9.58
N ARG A 53 -5.36 24.60 -9.47
CA ARG A 53 -5.26 25.47 -8.28
C ARG A 53 -5.95 24.85 -7.07
N HIS A 54 -7.17 24.31 -7.27
CA HIS A 54 -7.95 23.67 -6.22
C HIS A 54 -7.23 22.46 -5.63
N LEU A 55 -6.70 21.57 -6.45
CA LEU A 55 -5.95 20.40 -6.01
C LEU A 55 -4.67 20.78 -5.23
N ARG A 56 -3.95 21.82 -5.65
CA ARG A 56 -2.79 22.31 -4.91
C ARG A 56 -3.17 22.90 -3.54
N SER A 57 -4.25 23.66 -3.48
CA SER A 57 -4.72 24.25 -2.21
C SER A 57 -5.29 23.20 -1.26
N SER A 58 -5.97 22.16 -1.77
CA SER A 58 -6.49 21.06 -0.96
C SER A 58 -5.37 20.16 -0.40
N GLN A 59 -4.28 19.95 -1.16
CA GLN A 59 -3.08 19.27 -0.67
C GLN A 59 -2.38 20.08 0.45
N GLN A 60 -2.32 21.39 0.34
CA GLN A 60 -1.77 22.26 1.39
C GLN A 60 -2.66 22.29 2.64
N ALA A 61 -3.98 22.33 2.47
CA ALA A 61 -4.93 22.28 3.58
C ALA A 61 -4.94 20.91 4.30
N SER A 62 -4.76 19.82 3.56
CA SER A 62 -4.65 18.48 4.14
C SER A 62 -3.34 18.30 4.94
N GLY A 63 -2.26 18.99 4.53
CA GLY A 63 -1.01 19.05 5.29
C GLY A 63 -1.16 19.80 6.63
N ALA A 64 -2.07 20.78 6.73
CA ALA A 64 -2.32 21.53 7.95
C ALA A 64 -3.31 20.85 8.91
N ALA A 65 -4.23 20.04 8.38
CA ALA A 65 -5.25 19.35 9.19
C ALA A 65 -4.73 18.08 9.90
N CYS A 66 -3.57 17.57 9.50
CA CYS A 66 -2.91 16.43 10.18
C CYS A 66 -2.02 16.86 11.36
N THR A 67 -1.95 18.15 11.70
CA THR A 67 -1.25 18.65 12.89
C THR A 67 -2.15 18.68 14.14
N GLY A 68 -3.06 17.73 14.28
CA GLY A 68 -3.73 17.48 15.56
C GLY A 68 -2.67 17.15 16.60
N ARG A 69 -2.48 18.07 17.56
CA ARG A 69 -1.61 17.96 18.71
C ARG A 69 -1.84 16.60 19.41
N LEU A 70 -1.03 15.64 19.10
CA LEU A 70 -0.77 14.54 20.02
C LEU A 70 0.29 15.04 20.99
N ALA A 71 -0.07 15.07 22.25
CA ALA A 71 0.79 15.48 23.35
C ALA A 71 2.15 14.75 23.22
N ALA A 72 3.21 15.55 23.22
CA ALA A 72 4.58 15.09 23.13
C ALA A 72 4.96 14.25 24.36
N GLY A 73 5.08 12.94 24.17
CA GLY A 73 5.96 12.12 24.97
C GLY A 73 7.40 12.29 24.45
N PRO A 74 8.45 12.22 25.30
CA PRO A 74 9.83 12.48 24.92
C PRO A 74 10.39 11.31 24.10
N GLY A 75 10.29 11.39 22.77
CA GLY A 75 10.89 10.44 21.85
C GLY A 75 10.82 11.04 20.45
N GLY A 76 11.87 11.79 20.06
CA GLY A 76 11.93 12.51 18.82
C GLY A 76 11.77 11.63 17.58
N LEU A 77 10.81 11.96 16.72
CA LEU A 77 10.72 11.49 15.35
C LEU A 77 10.90 12.69 14.41
N SER A 78 12.15 12.92 14.01
CA SER A 78 12.51 13.74 12.87
C SER A 78 12.23 12.95 11.59
N GLY A 79 11.31 13.40 10.76
CA GLY A 79 11.02 12.78 9.47
C GLY A 79 9.87 13.50 8.77
N GLY A 80 10.17 14.60 8.06
CA GLY A 80 9.21 15.32 7.24
C GLY A 80 8.78 14.50 6.02
N GLY A 81 7.49 14.40 5.81
CA GLY A 81 6.87 13.82 4.62
C GLY A 81 5.37 13.72 4.84
N GLY A 82 4.61 14.71 4.30
CA GLY A 82 3.15 14.75 4.39
C GLY A 82 2.48 13.65 3.58
N GLY A 83 2.45 12.42 4.12
CA GLY A 83 1.71 11.29 3.56
C GLY A 83 0.55 10.90 4.48
N CYS A 84 -0.43 10.20 3.91
CA CYS A 84 -1.53 9.62 4.67
C CYS A 84 -0.95 8.72 5.79
N PRO A 85 -1.44 8.80 7.04
CA PRO A 85 -0.95 7.98 8.15
C PRO A 85 -0.96 6.47 7.88
N GLY A 86 -1.85 5.99 7.00
CA GLY A 86 -1.91 4.59 6.58
C GLY A 86 -0.78 4.13 5.67
N SER A 87 -0.11 5.06 4.95
CA SER A 87 1.02 4.76 4.08
C SER A 87 2.39 5.03 4.71
N MET A 88 2.43 5.53 5.94
CA MET A 88 3.70 5.78 6.63
C MET A 88 4.38 4.47 7.02
N ALA A 89 5.64 4.32 6.61
CA ALA A 89 6.45 3.17 7.00
C ALA A 89 6.66 3.16 8.52
N ARG A 90 6.38 2.02 9.14
CA ARG A 90 6.59 1.82 10.58
C ARG A 90 6.99 0.37 10.87
N LYS A 91 7.83 0.17 11.86
CA LYS A 91 8.07 -1.15 12.45
C LYS A 91 6.90 -1.53 13.34
N LEU A 92 6.45 -2.75 13.22
CA LEU A 92 5.46 -3.35 14.10
C LEU A 92 6.21 -4.18 15.15
N HIS A 93 5.95 -3.91 16.40
CA HIS A 93 6.42 -4.80 17.46
C HIS A 93 5.41 -5.93 17.63
N PRO A 94 5.84 -7.20 17.56
CA PRO A 94 4.97 -8.33 17.91
C PRO A 94 4.47 -8.10 19.33
N GLN A 95 3.21 -7.76 19.48
CA GLN A 95 2.62 -7.77 20.81
C GLN A 95 2.46 -9.23 21.24
N PRO A 96 2.96 -9.61 22.43
CA PRO A 96 2.54 -10.87 23.02
C PRO A 96 1.02 -10.85 23.05
N ALA A 97 0.39 -11.91 22.53
CA ALA A 97 -1.06 -12.02 22.55
C ALA A 97 -1.54 -11.75 23.97
N ALA A 98 -2.27 -10.65 24.18
CA ALA A 98 -2.88 -10.36 25.46
C ALA A 98 -3.72 -11.60 25.84
N PRO A 99 -3.61 -12.10 27.07
CA PRO A 99 -4.43 -13.23 27.50
C PRO A 99 -5.89 -12.79 27.38
N SER A 100 -6.58 -13.38 26.40
CA SER A 100 -8.01 -13.21 26.30
C SER A 100 -8.64 -13.79 27.56
N PRO A 101 -9.60 -13.09 28.23
CA PRO A 101 -10.27 -13.61 29.42
C PRO A 101 -11.19 -14.78 29.07
N GLY A 102 -10.68 -15.85 28.55
CA GLY A 102 -11.42 -17.01 28.06
C GLY A 102 -10.51 -18.08 27.50
N GLY A 103 -9.41 -18.39 28.18
CA GLY A 103 -8.57 -19.55 27.85
C GLY A 103 -7.83 -19.39 26.50
N SER A 104 -6.59 -19.82 26.47
CA SER A 104 -5.81 -20.02 25.24
C SER A 104 -6.57 -20.96 24.30
N SER A 105 -7.24 -20.40 23.28
CA SER A 105 -7.75 -21.22 22.20
C SER A 105 -6.57 -21.88 21.49
N PRO A 106 -6.47 -23.21 21.47
CA PRO A 106 -5.46 -23.91 20.69
C PRO A 106 -5.70 -23.55 19.22
N GLY A 107 -4.73 -22.92 18.54
CA GLY A 107 -4.77 -22.69 17.11
C GLY A 107 -4.67 -21.26 16.59
N ARG A 108 -4.50 -20.23 17.44
CA ARG A 108 -4.22 -18.86 16.95
C ARG A 108 -2.72 -18.65 16.79
N SER A 109 -2.22 -18.73 15.56
CA SER A 109 -0.87 -18.26 15.25
C SER A 109 -0.74 -16.75 15.46
N ALA A 110 0.33 -16.29 16.10
CA ALA A 110 0.64 -14.88 16.24
C ALA A 110 1.11 -14.31 14.89
N SER A 111 0.73 -13.07 14.60
CA SER A 111 1.26 -12.39 13.41
C SER A 111 2.77 -12.21 13.53
N ARG A 112 3.51 -12.57 12.47
CA ARG A 112 4.94 -12.34 12.33
C ARG A 112 5.25 -11.07 11.53
N LEU A 113 4.23 -10.27 11.20
CA LEU A 113 4.42 -9.04 10.46
C LEU A 113 5.18 -8.02 11.30
N GLY A 114 6.36 -7.62 10.80
CA GLY A 114 7.28 -6.73 11.49
C GLY A 114 7.25 -5.28 11.00
N GLN A 115 6.51 -4.97 9.91
CA GLN A 115 6.45 -3.61 9.37
C GLN A 115 5.12 -3.32 8.70
N TRP A 116 4.89 -2.04 8.43
CA TRP A 116 3.81 -1.50 7.62
C TRP A 116 4.32 -0.32 6.79
N PRO A 117 3.88 -0.11 5.54
CA PRO A 117 2.94 -0.90 4.75
C PRO A 117 3.57 -2.20 4.21
N VAL A 118 2.75 -3.05 3.56
CA VAL A 118 3.20 -4.31 2.94
C VAL A 118 3.03 -4.33 1.43
N GLN A 119 2.07 -3.56 0.89
CA GLN A 119 1.86 -3.48 -0.55
C GLN A 119 3.07 -2.86 -1.26
N LEU A 120 3.56 -3.54 -2.30
CA LEU A 120 4.73 -3.09 -3.06
C LEU A 120 4.56 -1.67 -3.63
N ALA A 121 3.34 -1.30 -4.02
CA ALA A 121 3.04 0.06 -4.45
C ALA A 121 3.26 1.11 -3.35
N LEU A 122 3.10 0.75 -2.09
CA LEU A 122 3.10 1.67 -0.94
C LEU A 122 4.40 1.66 -0.13
N VAL A 123 5.16 0.56 -0.13
CA VAL A 123 6.42 0.51 0.63
C VAL A 123 7.41 1.57 0.14
N PRO A 124 8.16 2.23 1.01
CA PRO A 124 9.18 3.20 0.60
C PRO A 124 10.36 2.49 -0.09
N VAL A 125 11.04 3.20 -0.99
CA VAL A 125 12.24 2.68 -1.66
C VAL A 125 13.41 2.50 -0.69
N SER A 126 13.52 3.36 0.32
CA SER A 126 14.59 3.32 1.32
C SER A 126 14.00 3.44 2.72
N GLY A 127 14.70 2.94 3.72
CA GLY A 127 14.28 3.04 5.11
C GLY A 127 14.85 1.94 5.98
N GLU A 128 14.66 2.09 7.27
CA GLU A 128 15.19 1.18 8.29
C GLU A 128 14.69 -0.27 8.13
N MET A 129 13.49 -0.43 7.57
CA MET A 129 12.89 -1.76 7.35
C MET A 129 13.66 -2.64 6.37
N TRP A 130 14.48 -2.03 5.50
CA TRP A 130 15.28 -2.72 4.49
C TRP A 130 16.71 -3.01 4.93
N GLN A 131 17.22 -2.36 5.99
CA GLN A 131 18.62 -2.50 6.39
C GLN A 131 18.87 -3.86 7.02
N ASP A 132 19.83 -4.58 6.44
CA ASP A 132 20.18 -5.97 6.82
C ASP A 132 18.97 -6.92 6.83
N ALA A 133 18.00 -6.67 5.95
CA ALA A 133 16.76 -7.42 5.91
C ALA A 133 16.86 -8.66 5.00
N ASP A 134 16.21 -9.74 5.42
CA ASP A 134 15.75 -10.80 4.54
C ASP A 134 14.38 -10.38 3.99
N VAL A 135 14.26 -10.23 2.68
CA VAL A 135 13.05 -9.72 2.04
C VAL A 135 12.20 -10.87 1.51
N LEU A 136 10.92 -10.83 1.78
CA LEU A 136 9.91 -11.71 1.17
C LEU A 136 9.07 -10.88 0.20
N VAL A 137 9.16 -11.18 -1.09
CA VAL A 137 8.26 -10.67 -2.11
C VAL A 137 7.23 -11.76 -2.41
N ALA A 138 6.00 -11.58 -1.98
CA ALA A 138 4.97 -12.60 -2.10
C ALA A 138 3.82 -12.15 -3.01
N ALA A 139 3.32 -13.07 -3.83
CA ALA A 139 2.05 -12.84 -4.50
C ALA A 139 0.91 -12.78 -3.49
N ASP A 140 -0.06 -11.89 -3.69
CA ASP A 140 -1.16 -11.62 -2.74
C ASP A 140 -1.89 -12.90 -2.28
N CYS A 141 -2.05 -13.87 -3.18
CA CYS A 141 -2.75 -15.12 -2.89
C CYS A 141 -2.00 -16.05 -1.93
N VAL A 142 -0.67 -15.92 -1.79
CA VAL A 142 0.16 -16.85 -1.01
C VAL A 142 -0.24 -16.85 0.46
N ALA A 143 -0.36 -15.65 1.05
CA ALA A 143 -0.74 -15.52 2.45
C ALA A 143 -2.13 -16.06 2.77
N MET A 144 -3.03 -16.04 1.79
CA MET A 144 -4.40 -16.55 1.94
C MET A 144 -4.49 -18.06 1.72
N ALA A 145 -3.58 -18.63 0.91
CA ALA A 145 -3.57 -20.04 0.58
C ALA A 145 -2.76 -20.89 1.56
N MET A 146 -1.77 -20.29 2.24
CA MET A 146 -0.89 -21.01 3.18
C MET A 146 -1.29 -20.72 4.62
N GLY A 147 -1.82 -21.70 5.32
CA GLY A 147 -2.22 -21.56 6.72
C GLY A 147 -1.05 -21.24 7.68
N ASP A 148 0.16 -21.65 7.32
CA ASP A 148 1.41 -21.46 8.08
C ASP A 148 2.30 -20.34 7.52
N PHE A 149 1.77 -19.49 6.62
CA PHE A 149 2.49 -18.40 5.96
C PHE A 149 3.34 -17.56 6.93
N HIS A 150 2.76 -17.18 8.08
CA HIS A 150 3.44 -16.35 9.06
C HIS A 150 4.64 -17.03 9.70
N ASP A 151 4.53 -18.31 9.98
CA ASP A 151 5.58 -19.06 10.68
C ASP A 151 6.65 -19.60 9.74
N VAL A 152 6.27 -20.01 8.52
CA VAL A 152 7.18 -20.63 7.55
C VAL A 152 7.83 -19.61 6.62
N LEU A 153 7.05 -18.73 6.02
CA LEU A 153 7.57 -17.81 5.02
C LEU A 153 7.93 -16.42 5.59
N LEU A 154 7.08 -15.88 6.46
CA LEU A 154 7.20 -14.47 6.88
C LEU A 154 8.13 -14.27 8.07
N ALA A 155 8.31 -15.27 8.94
CA ALA A 155 9.08 -15.11 10.18
C ALA A 155 10.47 -14.52 9.93
N GLY A 156 10.75 -13.36 10.57
CA GLY A 156 12.03 -12.67 10.47
C GLY A 156 12.32 -11.94 9.16
N LYS A 157 11.33 -11.84 8.26
CA LYS A 157 11.50 -11.19 6.96
C LYS A 157 10.70 -9.89 6.85
N THR A 158 11.17 -8.99 6.01
CA THR A 158 10.45 -7.80 5.57
C THR A 158 9.58 -8.16 4.37
N LEU A 159 8.28 -7.90 4.44
CA LEU A 159 7.30 -8.32 3.45
C LEU A 159 7.00 -7.22 2.42
N ALA A 160 6.96 -7.60 1.15
CA ALA A 160 6.31 -6.83 0.09
C ALA A 160 5.36 -7.75 -0.68
N ILE A 161 4.09 -7.35 -0.84
CA ILE A 161 3.10 -8.12 -1.59
C ILE A 161 2.69 -7.40 -2.87
N ALA A 162 2.35 -8.17 -3.90
CA ALA A 162 1.89 -7.66 -5.18
C ALA A 162 1.14 -8.75 -5.96
N CYS A 163 0.25 -8.34 -6.86
CA CYS A 163 -0.41 -9.25 -7.80
C CYS A 163 0.04 -8.96 -9.24
N PRO A 164 0.88 -9.80 -9.87
CA PRO A 164 1.36 -9.53 -11.22
C PRO A 164 0.25 -9.59 -12.30
N LYS A 165 -0.95 -10.04 -11.94
CA LYS A 165 -2.10 -10.11 -12.85
C LYS A 165 -3.02 -8.89 -12.74
N LEU A 166 -3.16 -8.34 -11.53
CA LEU A 166 -4.10 -7.24 -11.25
C LEU A 166 -3.40 -5.88 -11.23
N ASP A 167 -2.12 -5.86 -10.87
CA ASP A 167 -1.35 -4.63 -10.72
C ASP A 167 -0.65 -4.26 -12.04
N ASP A 168 -0.34 -2.97 -12.21
CA ASP A 168 0.63 -2.52 -13.21
C ASP A 168 2.04 -2.87 -12.72
N VAL A 169 2.65 -3.88 -13.35
CA VAL A 169 3.98 -4.40 -12.96
C VAL A 169 5.15 -3.56 -13.46
N GLY A 170 4.94 -2.68 -14.43
CA GLY A 170 5.99 -1.84 -14.99
C GLY A 170 6.72 -1.01 -13.93
N PRO A 171 6.02 -0.22 -13.12
CA PRO A 171 6.60 0.52 -11.99
C PRO A 171 7.25 -0.37 -10.93
N TYR A 172 6.80 -1.60 -10.74
CA TYR A 172 7.32 -2.51 -9.72
C TYR A 172 8.75 -2.95 -9.99
N VAL A 173 9.10 -3.22 -11.25
CA VAL A 173 10.47 -3.55 -11.63
C VAL A 173 11.42 -2.42 -11.28
N ALA A 174 11.06 -1.18 -11.62
CA ALA A 174 11.88 -0.01 -11.29
C ALA A 174 11.99 0.22 -9.78
N LYS A 175 10.88 0.06 -9.06
CA LYS A 175 10.83 0.25 -7.61
C LYS A 175 11.64 -0.81 -6.86
N LEU A 176 11.51 -2.08 -7.21
CA LEU A 176 12.32 -3.15 -6.62
C LEU A 176 13.79 -2.98 -6.94
N ALA A 177 14.15 -2.59 -8.18
CA ALA A 177 15.53 -2.31 -8.53
C ALA A 177 16.11 -1.18 -7.67
N ALA A 178 15.34 -0.12 -7.41
CA ALA A 178 15.73 0.97 -6.52
C ALA A 178 15.86 0.50 -5.06
N ILE A 179 14.94 -0.35 -4.55
CA ILE A 179 15.05 -0.95 -3.22
C ILE A 179 16.33 -1.78 -3.10
N PHE A 180 16.62 -2.64 -4.09
CA PHE A 180 17.78 -3.51 -4.08
C PHE A 180 19.09 -2.74 -4.16
N SER A 181 19.15 -1.67 -4.93
CA SER A 181 20.37 -0.84 -5.07
C SER A 181 20.60 0.14 -3.93
N SER A 182 19.52 0.62 -3.28
CA SER A 182 19.62 1.68 -2.26
C SER A 182 19.76 1.14 -0.83
N ASN A 183 19.62 -0.17 -0.63
CA ASN A 183 19.60 -0.76 0.71
C ASN A 183 20.52 -1.97 0.79
N ARG A 184 20.99 -2.28 2.01
CA ARG A 184 21.79 -3.46 2.26
C ARG A 184 20.88 -4.63 2.63
N LEU A 185 20.54 -5.47 1.65
CA LEU A 185 19.70 -6.65 1.85
C LEU A 185 20.56 -7.90 2.02
N ARG A 186 20.12 -8.83 2.87
CA ARG A 186 20.79 -10.13 3.07
C ARG A 186 20.35 -11.18 2.07
N SER A 187 19.06 -11.25 1.82
CA SER A 187 18.46 -12.18 0.86
C SER A 187 17.11 -11.68 0.35
N VAL A 188 16.70 -12.22 -0.79
CA VAL A 188 15.36 -12.06 -1.35
C VAL A 188 14.74 -13.44 -1.52
N THR A 189 13.54 -13.62 -1.01
CA THR A 189 12.69 -14.78 -1.26
C THR A 189 11.48 -14.31 -2.08
N VAL A 190 11.21 -14.98 -3.18
CA VAL A 190 9.96 -14.80 -3.94
C VAL A 190 9.03 -15.93 -3.60
N ALA A 191 7.79 -15.63 -3.25
CA ALA A 191 6.77 -16.64 -3.00
C ALA A 191 5.59 -16.46 -3.96
N HIS A 192 5.19 -17.50 -4.64
CA HIS A 192 4.08 -17.48 -5.60
C HIS A 192 3.29 -18.79 -5.57
N MET A 193 2.08 -18.78 -6.11
CA MET A 193 1.26 -19.98 -6.26
C MET A 193 1.61 -20.72 -7.54
N GLU A 194 1.35 -22.02 -7.58
CA GLU A 194 1.52 -22.89 -8.77
C GLU A 194 0.50 -22.59 -9.88
N VAL A 195 0.30 -21.31 -10.20
CA VAL A 195 -0.65 -20.88 -11.23
C VAL A 195 -0.01 -19.86 -12.17
N PRO A 196 -0.31 -19.88 -13.47
CA PRO A 196 0.35 -19.02 -14.46
C PRO A 196 0.27 -17.53 -14.14
N CYS A 197 -0.81 -17.06 -13.51
CA CYS A 197 -0.98 -15.66 -13.17
C CYS A 197 -0.01 -15.20 -12.06
N CYS A 198 0.47 -16.08 -11.19
CA CYS A 198 1.40 -15.73 -10.12
C CYS A 198 2.88 -15.79 -10.56
N THR A 199 3.23 -16.61 -11.55
CA THR A 199 4.62 -16.77 -12.01
C THR A 199 5.25 -15.44 -12.48
N GLY A 200 4.44 -14.49 -12.91
CA GLY A 200 4.89 -13.16 -13.30
C GLY A 200 5.68 -12.42 -12.22
N ILE A 201 5.43 -12.69 -10.92
CA ILE A 201 6.16 -12.01 -9.83
C ILE A 201 7.64 -12.42 -9.78
N VAL A 202 7.94 -13.67 -10.15
CA VAL A 202 9.33 -14.18 -10.24
C VAL A 202 10.08 -13.40 -11.31
N HIS A 203 9.47 -13.20 -12.48
CA HIS A 203 10.08 -12.42 -13.56
C HIS A 203 10.28 -10.95 -13.18
N VAL A 204 9.32 -10.34 -12.46
CA VAL A 204 9.45 -8.97 -11.96
C VAL A 204 10.65 -8.83 -11.03
N VAL A 205 10.83 -9.75 -10.09
CA VAL A 205 11.96 -9.72 -9.14
C VAL A 205 13.29 -9.99 -9.84
N GLN A 206 13.36 -10.99 -10.73
CA GLN A 206 14.58 -11.30 -11.49
C GLN A 206 15.01 -10.11 -12.37
N GLU A 207 14.06 -9.47 -13.05
CA GLU A 207 14.34 -8.29 -13.87
C GLU A 207 14.78 -7.09 -13.02
N ALA A 208 14.18 -6.91 -11.85
CA ALA A 208 14.58 -5.88 -10.90
C ALA A 208 16.01 -6.12 -10.37
N MET A 209 16.37 -7.36 -10.06
CA MET A 209 17.73 -7.73 -9.66
C MET A 209 18.72 -7.45 -10.78
N ARG A 210 18.40 -7.84 -12.01
CA ARG A 210 19.24 -7.55 -13.16
C ARG A 210 19.49 -6.06 -13.36
N ARG A 211 18.43 -5.22 -13.19
CA ARG A 211 18.53 -3.76 -13.32
C ARG A 211 19.29 -3.09 -12.18
N SER A 212 19.16 -3.63 -10.98
CA SER A 212 19.87 -3.08 -9.81
C SER A 212 21.38 -3.27 -9.86
N GLY A 213 21.87 -4.28 -10.61
CA GLY A 213 23.28 -4.65 -10.67
C GLY A 213 23.84 -5.24 -9.38
N VAL A 214 23.01 -5.46 -8.35
CA VAL A 214 23.44 -5.99 -7.05
C VAL A 214 23.28 -7.50 -7.02
N GLN A 215 24.27 -8.20 -6.45
CA GLN A 215 24.22 -9.64 -6.26
C GLN A 215 23.64 -9.95 -4.87
N ILE A 216 22.37 -10.32 -4.84
CA ILE A 216 21.65 -10.71 -3.61
C ILE A 216 21.21 -12.18 -3.78
N PRO A 217 21.39 -13.04 -2.77
CA PRO A 217 20.84 -14.40 -2.83
C PRO A 217 19.33 -14.40 -3.05
N LEU A 218 18.88 -15.07 -4.10
CA LEU A 218 17.46 -15.21 -4.45
C LEU A 218 16.99 -16.63 -4.20
N ARG A 219 15.85 -16.78 -3.54
CA ARG A 219 15.12 -18.03 -3.38
C ARG A 219 13.75 -17.90 -4.03
N ASP A 220 13.31 -18.97 -4.67
CA ASP A 220 11.99 -19.10 -5.25
C ASP A 220 11.23 -20.19 -4.47
N GLU A 221 10.09 -19.80 -3.90
CA GLU A 221 9.27 -20.65 -3.05
C GLU A 221 7.85 -20.74 -3.61
N ILE A 222 7.36 -21.94 -3.75
CA ILE A 222 6.00 -22.18 -4.24
C ILE A 222 5.08 -22.35 -3.04
N GLY A 223 4.13 -21.42 -2.90
CA GLY A 223 3.06 -21.52 -1.92
C GLY A 223 2.12 -22.68 -2.30
N ARG A 224 1.98 -23.66 -1.41
CA ARG A 224 1.04 -24.77 -1.59
C ARG A 224 -0.13 -24.61 -0.63
N ALA A 225 -1.35 -24.67 -1.16
CA ALA A 225 -2.50 -24.88 -0.33
C ALA A 225 -2.42 -26.32 0.21
N HIS A 226 -2.15 -26.47 1.50
CA HIS A 226 -2.30 -27.76 2.14
C HIS A 226 -3.79 -28.05 2.27
N VAL A 227 -4.28 -29.02 1.50
CA VAL A 227 -5.62 -29.59 1.60
C VAL A 227 -5.61 -30.69 2.65
#